data_a4c80522ac14881d557730bb7740d19c
#
_entry.id   a4c80522ac14881d557730bb7740d19c
#
_cell.length_a   1.000
_cell.length_b   1.000
_cell.length_c   1.000
_cell.angle_alpha   90.00
_cell.angle_beta   90.00
_cell.angle_gamma   90.00
#
_symmetry.space_group_name_H-M   'P 1'
#
loop_
_entity.id
_entity.type
_entity.pdbx_description
1 polymer ?
#
loop_
_entity_poly.entity_id
_entity_poly.type
_entity_poly.pdbx_seq_one_letter_code
_entity_poly.pdbx_strand_id
1 'polypeptide(L)'
;MDVEIRSEGEDQKPKIIGYSALFDSFSEDLGGFKEVIRRGAFTQAVKDDDIRALFNHDPNYVLGRNKSGTLKVEEDDKGLRIEIDPPDTQWANDLIKSMQRGDINQMSFGFRTKKDNWYDKDGETIRELLDVSLFDVSPVTYPAYQATEANVRSVKQVFEDYKTANDIQENALAEGKRKQAQVSLLLKELDLLEKEL
;
A
#
# COMPACT_ATOMS: atom_id res chain seq x y z
N MET A 1 -3.72 -14.44 0.27
CA MET A 1 -3.06 -14.39 1.61
C MET A 1 -3.97 -15.18 2.52
N ASP A 2 -3.47 -16.24 3.11
CA ASP A 2 -4.33 -17.14 3.89
C ASP A 2 -4.44 -16.64 5.32
N VAL A 3 -5.67 -16.49 5.79
CA VAL A 3 -6.00 -16.21 7.17
C VAL A 3 -6.43 -17.52 7.84
N GLU A 4 -5.98 -17.74 9.06
CA GLU A 4 -6.30 -18.94 9.84
C GLU A 4 -7.11 -18.57 11.08
N ILE A 5 -8.07 -19.43 11.42
CA ILE A 5 -8.75 -19.39 12.72
C ILE A 5 -8.09 -20.40 13.63
N ARG A 6 -7.50 -19.92 14.74
CA ARG A 6 -6.93 -20.78 15.78
C ARG A 6 -7.69 -20.60 17.08
N SER A 7 -7.89 -21.69 17.80
CA SER A 7 -8.39 -21.66 19.17
C SER A 7 -7.21 -21.83 20.11
N GLU A 8 -6.90 -20.80 20.88
CA GLU A 8 -5.77 -20.77 21.80
C GLU A 8 -6.23 -20.39 23.23
N GLY A 9 -5.55 -20.94 24.24
CA GLY A 9 -5.80 -20.70 25.65
C GLY A 9 -6.77 -21.68 26.30
N GLU A 10 -6.92 -21.58 27.62
CA GLU A 10 -7.78 -22.45 28.44
C GLU A 10 -9.27 -22.32 28.05
N ASP A 11 -9.69 -21.14 27.58
CA ASP A 11 -11.07 -20.84 27.17
C ASP A 11 -11.38 -21.20 25.71
N GLN A 12 -10.42 -21.70 24.92
CA GLN A 12 -10.56 -22.07 23.51
C GLN A 12 -11.26 -21.02 22.63
N LYS A 13 -11.08 -19.72 22.95
CA LYS A 13 -11.66 -18.65 22.15
C LYS A 13 -10.99 -18.58 20.77
N PRO A 14 -11.79 -18.45 19.70
CA PRO A 14 -11.24 -18.36 18.36
C PRO A 14 -10.48 -17.03 18.16
N LYS A 15 -9.26 -17.10 17.63
CA LYS A 15 -8.47 -15.95 17.18
C LYS A 15 -8.32 -15.99 15.67
N ILE A 16 -8.28 -14.82 15.08
CA ILE A 16 -8.01 -14.65 13.65
C ILE A 16 -6.52 -14.31 13.50
N ILE A 17 -5.76 -15.15 12.83
CA ILE A 17 -4.31 -14.98 12.65
C ILE A 17 -3.98 -15.06 11.16
N GLY A 18 -3.16 -14.15 10.67
CA GLY A 18 -2.74 -14.15 9.28
C GLY A 18 -1.83 -12.98 8.92
N TYR A 19 -1.71 -12.73 7.64
CA TYR A 19 -0.97 -11.61 7.09
C TYR A 19 -1.93 -10.70 6.33
N SER A 20 -1.98 -9.42 6.68
CA SER A 20 -2.77 -8.43 5.93
C SER A 20 -2.02 -7.86 4.74
N ALA A 21 -0.69 -7.97 4.73
CA ALA A 21 0.17 -7.61 3.61
C ALA A 21 1.39 -8.55 3.55
N LEU A 22 1.89 -8.82 2.35
CA LEU A 22 3.15 -9.55 2.14
C LEU A 22 4.17 -8.59 1.50
N PHE A 23 5.44 -8.72 1.94
CA PHE A 23 6.52 -7.97 1.34
C PHE A 23 6.97 -8.56 0.01
N ASP A 24 7.51 -7.70 -0.83
CA ASP A 24 8.16 -8.05 -2.09
C ASP A 24 7.29 -8.88 -3.05
N SER A 25 5.96 -8.84 -2.85
CA SER A 25 4.95 -9.44 -3.72
C SER A 25 4.24 -8.35 -4.50
N PHE A 26 4.20 -8.47 -5.82
CA PHE A 26 3.49 -7.53 -6.67
C PHE A 26 1.98 -7.73 -6.58
N SER A 27 1.26 -6.62 -6.61
CA SER A 27 -0.20 -6.64 -6.81
C SER A 27 -0.56 -7.10 -8.22
N GLU A 28 -1.84 -7.38 -8.46
CA GLU A 28 -2.41 -7.35 -9.79
C GLU A 28 -2.23 -5.95 -10.43
N ASP A 29 -2.50 -5.83 -11.74
CA ASP A 29 -2.49 -4.52 -12.40
C ASP A 29 -3.58 -3.61 -11.83
N LEU A 30 -3.18 -2.45 -11.33
CA LEU A 30 -4.05 -1.46 -10.69
C LEU A 30 -4.57 -0.39 -11.66
N GLY A 31 -4.54 -0.66 -12.95
CA GLY A 31 -4.97 0.26 -14.00
C GLY A 31 -3.80 0.99 -14.65
N GLY A 32 -2.73 0.26 -14.93
CA GLY A 32 -1.52 0.69 -15.63
C GLY A 32 -0.26 0.67 -14.79
N PHE A 33 -0.32 0.20 -13.56
CA PHE A 33 0.86 -0.03 -12.72
C PHE A 33 0.62 -1.19 -11.75
N LYS A 34 1.71 -1.73 -11.22
CA LYS A 34 1.69 -2.69 -10.12
C LYS A 34 2.29 -2.06 -8.86
N GLU A 35 1.83 -2.50 -7.70
CA GLU A 35 2.32 -2.05 -6.41
C GLU A 35 3.08 -3.16 -5.70
N VAL A 36 4.13 -2.79 -4.98
CA VAL A 36 4.89 -3.69 -4.13
C VAL A 36 5.17 -3.00 -2.80
N ILE A 37 5.00 -3.74 -1.70
CA ILE A 37 5.27 -3.25 -0.36
C ILE A 37 6.68 -3.68 0.03
N ARG A 38 7.51 -2.72 0.40
CA ARG A 38 8.87 -3.00 0.83
C ARG A 38 8.97 -3.21 2.33
N ARG A 39 9.93 -4.05 2.74
CA ARG A 39 10.24 -4.25 4.17
C ARG A 39 10.53 -2.92 4.83
N GLY A 40 9.98 -2.71 6.02
CA GLY A 40 10.07 -1.46 6.75
C GLY A 40 8.92 -0.48 6.51
N ALA A 41 8.06 -0.73 5.53
CA ALA A 41 6.95 0.17 5.18
C ALA A 41 5.95 0.37 6.32
N PHE A 42 5.81 -0.60 7.22
CA PHE A 42 4.89 -0.56 8.36
C PHE A 42 5.58 -0.29 9.70
N THR A 43 6.92 -0.25 9.74
CA THR A 43 7.68 -0.20 11.01
C THR A 43 7.25 0.95 11.92
N GLN A 44 6.99 2.14 11.36
CA GLN A 44 6.55 3.29 12.15
C GLN A 44 5.04 3.23 12.45
N ALA A 45 4.23 2.81 11.49
CA ALA A 45 2.79 2.68 11.63
C ALA A 45 2.40 1.72 12.76
N VAL A 46 3.05 0.56 12.86
CA VAL A 46 2.82 -0.43 13.92
C VAL A 46 3.06 0.14 15.33
N LYS A 47 4.00 1.09 15.48
CA LYS A 47 4.32 1.71 16.77
C LYS A 47 3.34 2.83 17.16
N ASP A 48 3.03 3.69 16.19
CA ASP A 48 2.40 4.98 16.45
C ASP A 48 0.91 5.02 16.15
N ASP A 49 0.48 4.31 15.09
CA ASP A 49 -0.87 4.46 14.59
C ASP A 49 -1.91 3.74 15.48
N ASP A 50 -3.13 4.24 15.42
CA ASP A 50 -4.31 3.67 16.09
C ASP A 50 -5.05 2.77 15.09
N ILE A 51 -4.68 1.48 15.08
CA ILE A 51 -5.09 0.51 14.08
C ILE A 51 -6.29 -0.31 14.57
N ARG A 52 -7.25 -0.52 13.68
CA ARG A 52 -8.42 -1.36 13.94
C ARG A 52 -8.40 -2.60 13.07
N ALA A 53 -8.94 -3.68 13.60
CA ALA A 53 -9.35 -4.82 12.78
C ALA A 53 -10.84 -4.65 12.47
N LEU A 54 -11.19 -4.60 11.18
CA LEU A 54 -12.57 -4.43 10.72
C LEU A 54 -12.98 -5.63 9.87
N PHE A 55 -14.25 -5.75 9.54
CA PHE A 55 -14.69 -6.64 8.48
C PHE A 55 -15.06 -5.80 7.24
N ASN A 56 -14.50 -6.14 6.08
CA ASN A 56 -14.71 -5.42 4.81
C ASN A 56 -14.42 -3.90 4.88
N HIS A 57 -13.46 -3.47 5.71
CA HIS A 57 -13.17 -2.05 5.96
C HIS A 57 -14.36 -1.23 6.50
N ASP A 58 -15.39 -1.91 7.02
CA ASP A 58 -16.59 -1.25 7.54
C ASP A 58 -16.41 -0.91 9.04
N PRO A 59 -16.41 0.40 9.42
CA PRO A 59 -16.23 0.81 10.80
C PRO A 59 -17.36 0.39 11.74
N ASN A 60 -18.49 -0.10 11.23
CA ASN A 60 -19.56 -0.67 12.05
C ASN A 60 -19.25 -2.10 12.54
N TYR A 61 -18.27 -2.78 11.93
CA TYR A 61 -17.90 -4.16 12.25
C TYR A 61 -16.47 -4.24 12.78
N VAL A 62 -16.26 -3.81 14.02
CA VAL A 62 -14.94 -3.78 14.69
C VAL A 62 -14.65 -5.14 15.31
N LEU A 63 -13.61 -5.83 14.82
CA LEU A 63 -13.12 -7.11 15.35
C LEU A 63 -12.08 -6.93 16.44
N GLY A 64 -11.33 -5.81 16.42
CA GLY A 64 -10.29 -5.53 17.41
C GLY A 64 -9.62 -4.19 17.17
N ARG A 65 -8.76 -3.78 18.14
CA ARG A 65 -8.00 -2.52 18.10
C ARG A 65 -6.68 -2.69 18.84
N ASN A 66 -5.58 -2.18 18.28
CA ASN A 66 -4.27 -2.31 18.93
C ASN A 66 -4.22 -1.57 20.28
N LYS A 67 -4.81 -0.37 20.39
CA LYS A 67 -4.80 0.41 21.63
C LYS A 67 -5.64 -0.20 22.76
N SER A 68 -6.57 -1.11 22.45
CA SER A 68 -7.34 -1.87 23.45
C SER A 68 -6.75 -3.26 23.75
N GLY A 69 -5.68 -3.65 23.06
CA GLY A 69 -5.02 -4.96 23.23
C GLY A 69 -5.74 -6.13 22.59
N THR A 70 -6.84 -5.89 21.83
CA THR A 70 -7.60 -6.92 21.12
C THR A 70 -7.14 -7.14 19.66
N LEU A 71 -6.14 -6.39 19.23
CA LEU A 71 -5.44 -6.57 17.96
C LEU A 71 -3.93 -6.46 18.20
N LYS A 72 -3.18 -7.48 17.85
CA LYS A 72 -1.73 -7.44 17.74
C LYS A 72 -1.36 -7.31 16.29
N VAL A 73 -0.54 -6.32 15.98
CA VAL A 73 0.01 -6.07 14.64
C VAL A 73 1.52 -6.02 14.76
N GLU A 74 2.21 -6.76 13.95
CA GLU A 74 3.67 -6.79 13.94
C GLU A 74 4.20 -6.96 12.51
N GLU A 75 5.32 -6.31 12.24
CA GLU A 75 6.06 -6.50 11.01
C GLU A 75 7.11 -7.59 11.24
N ASP A 76 7.10 -8.65 10.42
CA ASP A 76 8.09 -9.70 10.42
C ASP A 76 8.79 -9.84 9.04
N ASP A 77 9.60 -10.88 8.85
CA ASP A 77 10.30 -11.10 7.58
C ASP A 77 9.39 -11.38 6.39
N LYS A 78 8.16 -11.79 6.62
CA LYS A 78 7.20 -12.16 5.58
C LYS A 78 6.27 -11.00 5.21
N GLY A 79 5.88 -10.18 6.19
CA GLY A 79 4.92 -9.11 5.96
C GLY A 79 4.34 -8.51 7.23
N LEU A 80 3.13 -7.97 7.11
CA LEU A 80 2.34 -7.43 8.21
C LEU A 80 1.48 -8.54 8.83
N ARG A 81 2.00 -9.15 9.89
CA ARG A 81 1.33 -10.19 10.66
C ARG A 81 0.31 -9.59 11.61
N ILE A 82 -0.86 -10.21 11.70
CA ILE A 82 -1.92 -9.80 12.62
C ILE A 82 -2.41 -10.98 13.46
N GLU A 83 -2.84 -10.64 14.68
CA GLU A 83 -3.57 -11.53 15.56
C GLU A 83 -4.72 -10.75 16.20
N ILE A 84 -5.95 -11.18 15.95
CA ILE A 84 -7.17 -10.51 16.40
C ILE A 84 -7.87 -11.41 17.43
N ASP A 85 -8.26 -10.82 18.55
CA ASP A 85 -9.15 -11.39 19.57
C ASP A 85 -10.56 -10.80 19.36
N PRO A 86 -11.43 -11.46 18.56
CA PRO A 86 -12.70 -10.90 18.16
C PRO A 86 -13.70 -10.86 19.32
N PRO A 87 -14.67 -9.89 19.30
CA PRO A 87 -15.69 -9.81 20.34
C PRO A 87 -16.64 -11.01 20.28
N ASP A 88 -17.12 -11.45 21.44
CA ASP A 88 -18.14 -12.50 21.53
C ASP A 88 -19.53 -11.93 21.24
N THR A 89 -19.75 -11.59 19.98
CA THR A 89 -21.03 -11.11 19.41
C THR A 89 -21.53 -12.06 18.35
N GLN A 90 -22.84 -12.09 18.11
CA GLN A 90 -23.44 -12.98 17.13
C GLN A 90 -22.81 -12.80 15.73
N TRP A 91 -22.66 -11.55 15.28
CA TRP A 91 -22.10 -11.26 13.95
C TRP A 91 -20.65 -11.69 13.80
N ALA A 92 -19.83 -11.49 14.84
CA ALA A 92 -18.42 -11.91 14.82
C ALA A 92 -18.29 -13.45 14.80
N ASN A 93 -19.14 -14.13 15.57
CA ASN A 93 -19.20 -15.60 15.56
C ASN A 93 -19.66 -16.14 14.20
N ASP A 94 -20.59 -15.48 13.53
CA ASP A 94 -21.06 -15.87 12.19
C ASP A 94 -19.97 -15.63 11.13
N LEU A 95 -19.22 -14.53 11.24
CA LEU A 95 -18.03 -14.28 10.41
C LEU A 95 -16.97 -15.37 10.60
N ILE A 96 -16.64 -15.72 11.85
CA ILE A 96 -15.66 -16.77 12.17
C ILE A 96 -16.06 -18.11 11.53
N LYS A 97 -17.34 -18.46 11.57
CA LYS A 97 -17.84 -19.69 10.92
C LYS A 97 -17.64 -19.65 9.40
N SER A 98 -17.88 -18.50 8.77
CA SER A 98 -17.64 -18.30 7.33
C SER A 98 -16.15 -18.39 7.00
N MET A 99 -15.28 -17.86 7.86
CA MET A 99 -13.83 -17.98 7.71
C MET A 99 -13.35 -19.42 7.90
N GLN A 100 -13.87 -20.16 8.89
CA GLN A 100 -13.54 -21.58 9.12
C GLN A 100 -13.94 -22.47 7.94
N ARG A 101 -15.00 -22.11 7.24
CA ARG A 101 -15.44 -22.79 6.01
C ARG A 101 -14.59 -22.43 4.78
N GLY A 102 -13.79 -21.35 4.87
CA GLY A 102 -13.01 -20.84 3.76
C GLY A 102 -13.77 -19.89 2.81
N ASP A 103 -15.03 -19.54 3.14
CA ASP A 103 -15.81 -18.58 2.34
C ASP A 103 -15.19 -17.17 2.38
N ILE A 104 -14.51 -16.85 3.48
CA ILE A 104 -13.73 -15.60 3.69
C ILE A 104 -12.35 -16.02 4.17
N ASN A 105 -11.35 -15.86 3.31
CA ASN A 105 -9.98 -16.31 3.57
C ASN A 105 -8.92 -15.26 3.17
N GLN A 106 -9.35 -14.06 2.81
CA GLN A 106 -8.48 -13.00 2.34
C GLN A 106 -8.43 -11.85 3.32
N MET A 107 -7.29 -11.15 3.32
CA MET A 107 -7.05 -9.98 4.12
C MET A 107 -6.76 -8.78 3.23
N SER A 108 -7.07 -7.60 3.75
CA SER A 108 -6.73 -6.31 3.18
C SER A 108 -6.28 -5.36 4.28
N PHE A 109 -5.74 -4.21 3.92
CA PHE A 109 -5.37 -3.17 4.86
C PHE A 109 -5.70 -1.78 4.31
N GLY A 110 -6.17 -0.90 5.19
CA GLY A 110 -6.45 0.51 4.89
C GLY A 110 -5.26 1.38 5.29
N PHE A 111 -4.71 2.14 4.35
CA PHE A 111 -3.51 2.93 4.57
C PHE A 111 -3.52 4.27 3.83
N ARG A 112 -2.57 5.13 4.20
CA ARG A 112 -2.17 6.32 3.44
C ARG A 112 -0.67 6.27 3.20
N THR A 113 -0.26 6.48 1.98
CA THR A 113 1.15 6.56 1.60
C THR A 113 1.79 7.81 2.22
N LYS A 114 2.93 7.63 2.90
CA LYS A 114 3.82 8.70 3.37
C LYS A 114 5.02 8.83 2.45
N LYS A 115 5.54 7.70 1.97
CA LYS A 115 6.68 7.65 1.07
C LYS A 115 6.53 6.48 0.11
N ASP A 116 6.71 6.76 -1.17
CA ASP A 116 6.76 5.78 -2.23
C ASP A 116 7.90 6.09 -3.22
N ASN A 117 8.15 5.16 -4.11
CA ASN A 117 9.06 5.30 -5.22
C ASN A 117 8.42 4.69 -6.46
N TRP A 118 8.61 5.33 -7.62
CA TRP A 118 8.06 4.87 -8.88
C TRP A 118 9.19 4.62 -9.87
N TYR A 119 9.11 3.54 -10.62
CA TYR A 119 10.05 3.21 -11.68
C TYR A 119 9.41 2.31 -12.73
N ASP A 120 9.99 2.32 -13.93
CA ASP A 120 9.59 1.39 -14.99
C ASP A 120 10.56 0.20 -15.04
N LYS A 121 10.00 -0.98 -15.17
CA LYS A 121 10.73 -2.23 -15.30
C LYS A 121 10.01 -3.16 -16.27
N ASP A 122 10.73 -3.63 -17.28
CA ASP A 122 10.23 -4.59 -18.29
C ASP A 122 8.93 -4.16 -19.00
N GLY A 123 8.74 -2.82 -19.13
CA GLY A 123 7.55 -2.23 -19.73
C GLY A 123 6.35 -2.07 -18.80
N GLU A 124 6.52 -2.38 -17.52
CA GLU A 124 5.52 -2.18 -16.46
C GLU A 124 5.94 -1.03 -15.54
N THR A 125 5.01 -0.16 -15.20
CA THR A 125 5.21 0.86 -14.16
C THR A 125 5.01 0.23 -12.79
N ILE A 126 5.97 0.41 -11.89
CA ILE A 126 5.98 -0.16 -10.55
C ILE A 126 5.95 0.97 -9.52
N ARG A 127 5.08 0.83 -8.53
CA ARG A 127 5.06 1.66 -7.33
C ARG A 127 5.55 0.87 -6.13
N GLU A 128 6.60 1.34 -5.46
CA GLU A 128 7.07 0.77 -4.20
C GLU A 128 6.52 1.57 -3.03
N LEU A 129 5.82 0.94 -2.11
CA LEU A 129 5.44 1.54 -0.84
C LEU A 129 6.59 1.38 0.15
N LEU A 130 7.13 2.51 0.63
CA LEU A 130 8.30 2.57 1.51
C LEU A 130 7.97 3.01 2.94
N ASP A 131 6.91 3.80 3.12
CA ASP A 131 6.38 4.22 4.43
C ASP A 131 4.90 4.57 4.29
N VAL A 132 4.08 4.07 5.21
CA VAL A 132 2.63 4.27 5.22
C VAL A 132 2.12 4.60 6.62
N SER A 133 0.98 5.31 6.68
CA SER A 133 0.10 5.29 7.87
C SER A 133 -0.91 4.20 7.71
N LEU A 134 -1.16 3.43 8.77
CA LEU A 134 -2.07 2.30 8.77
C LEU A 134 -3.33 2.62 9.58
N PHE A 135 -4.52 2.41 9.01
CA PHE A 135 -5.79 2.68 9.67
C PHE A 135 -6.49 1.41 10.12
N ASP A 136 -6.53 0.42 9.24
CA ASP A 136 -7.15 -0.86 9.54
C ASP A 136 -6.48 -2.03 8.84
N VAL A 137 -6.74 -3.22 9.39
CA VAL A 137 -6.44 -4.53 8.84
C VAL A 137 -7.73 -5.33 8.88
N SER A 138 -8.14 -5.90 7.75
CA SER A 138 -9.51 -6.41 7.61
C SER A 138 -9.55 -7.75 6.90
N PRO A 139 -10.19 -8.79 7.47
CA PRO A 139 -10.72 -9.87 6.66
C PRO A 139 -11.74 -9.31 5.68
N VAL A 140 -11.66 -9.71 4.42
CA VAL A 140 -12.49 -9.18 3.34
C VAL A 140 -13.06 -10.29 2.48
N THR A 141 -14.28 -10.07 1.99
CA THR A 141 -14.92 -10.95 1.01
C THR A 141 -14.22 -10.84 -0.35
N TYR A 142 -13.82 -9.61 -0.71
CA TYR A 142 -13.04 -9.33 -1.91
C TYR A 142 -11.86 -8.45 -1.52
N PRO A 143 -10.60 -8.82 -1.87
CA PRO A 143 -9.46 -7.97 -1.61
C PRO A 143 -9.60 -6.65 -2.39
N ALA A 144 -9.00 -5.59 -1.86
CA ALA A 144 -9.09 -4.23 -2.41
C ALA A 144 -8.63 -4.10 -3.87
N TYR A 145 -7.86 -5.05 -4.36
CA TYR A 145 -7.38 -5.14 -5.74
C TYR A 145 -8.40 -5.77 -6.71
N GLN A 146 -9.52 -6.29 -6.22
CA GLN A 146 -10.68 -6.65 -7.06
C GLN A 146 -11.70 -5.52 -6.97
N ALA A 147 -11.58 -4.60 -7.90
CA ALA A 147 -12.44 -3.52 -8.35
C ALA A 147 -13.78 -3.30 -7.63
N THR A 148 -13.78 -2.49 -6.57
CA THR A 148 -14.93 -1.62 -6.32
C THR A 148 -14.70 -0.29 -7.05
N GLU A 149 -15.76 0.33 -7.62
CA GLU A 149 -15.63 1.60 -8.37
C GLU A 149 -14.93 2.71 -7.58
N ALA A 150 -15.08 2.75 -6.26
CA ALA A 150 -14.44 3.72 -5.38
C ALA A 150 -12.93 3.51 -5.27
N ASN A 151 -12.46 2.26 -5.14
CA ASN A 151 -11.02 1.95 -5.09
C ASN A 151 -10.36 2.19 -6.46
N VAL A 152 -11.03 1.84 -7.56
CA VAL A 152 -10.53 2.10 -8.92
C VAL A 152 -10.33 3.59 -9.19
N ARG A 153 -11.22 4.47 -8.68
CA ARG A 153 -11.07 5.93 -8.85
C ARG A 153 -9.88 6.48 -8.07
N SER A 154 -9.68 6.06 -6.82
CA SER A 154 -8.55 6.54 -6.00
C SER A 154 -7.21 6.07 -6.55
N VAL A 155 -7.13 4.82 -6.99
CA VAL A 155 -5.92 4.23 -7.59
C VAL A 155 -5.60 4.90 -8.93
N LYS A 156 -6.59 5.12 -9.79
CA LYS A 156 -6.40 5.85 -11.06
C LYS A 156 -5.91 7.27 -10.82
N GLN A 157 -6.46 7.98 -9.84
CA GLN A 157 -6.03 9.34 -9.52
C GLN A 157 -4.56 9.38 -9.11
N VAL A 158 -4.12 8.46 -8.26
CA VAL A 158 -2.70 8.35 -7.85
C VAL A 158 -1.78 8.15 -9.05
N PHE A 159 -2.19 7.32 -10.03
CA PHE A 159 -1.41 7.09 -11.24
C PHE A 159 -1.40 8.30 -12.19
N GLU A 160 -2.52 8.98 -12.35
CA GLU A 160 -2.59 10.21 -13.16
C GLU A 160 -1.77 11.35 -12.53
N ASP A 161 -1.77 11.48 -11.20
CA ASP A 161 -0.94 12.43 -10.48
C ASP A 161 0.55 12.14 -10.71
N TYR A 162 0.97 10.86 -10.68
CA TYR A 162 2.33 10.44 -11.00
C TYR A 162 2.72 10.81 -12.44
N LYS A 163 1.89 10.45 -13.44
CA LYS A 163 2.15 10.79 -14.84
C LYS A 163 2.31 12.29 -15.04
N THR A 164 1.39 13.06 -14.47
CA THR A 164 1.42 14.52 -14.58
C THR A 164 2.70 15.08 -13.98
N ALA A 165 3.14 14.60 -12.83
CA ALA A 165 4.39 15.02 -12.19
C ALA A 165 5.61 14.65 -13.03
N ASN A 166 5.62 13.44 -13.61
CA ASN A 166 6.70 12.96 -14.47
C ASN A 166 6.81 13.79 -15.76
N ASP A 167 5.69 14.06 -16.44
CA ASP A 167 5.64 14.89 -17.65
C ASP A 167 6.15 16.32 -17.38
N ILE A 168 5.81 16.91 -16.23
CA ILE A 168 6.32 18.23 -15.83
C ILE A 168 7.84 18.18 -15.65
N GLN A 169 8.35 17.14 -14.99
CA GLN A 169 9.78 16.98 -14.75
C GLN A 169 10.58 16.76 -16.04
N GLU A 170 10.08 15.93 -16.97
CA GLU A 170 10.70 15.68 -18.27
C GLU A 170 10.74 16.96 -19.12
N ASN A 171 9.63 17.71 -19.16
CA ASN A 171 9.56 18.98 -19.88
C ASN A 171 10.53 20.03 -19.32
N ALA A 172 10.63 20.15 -17.99
CA ALA A 172 11.58 21.06 -17.34
C ALA A 172 13.04 20.67 -17.65
N LEU A 173 13.35 19.37 -17.64
CA LEU A 173 14.68 18.86 -17.99
C LEU A 173 15.02 19.12 -19.46
N ALA A 174 14.08 18.92 -20.37
CA ALA A 174 14.23 19.18 -21.80
C ALA A 174 14.47 20.67 -22.06
N GLU A 175 13.73 21.55 -21.39
CA GLU A 175 13.91 23.01 -21.49
C GLU A 175 15.28 23.44 -20.95
N GLY A 176 15.72 22.88 -19.81
CA GLY A 176 17.05 23.11 -19.25
C GLY A 176 18.17 22.73 -20.22
N LYS A 177 18.07 21.55 -20.85
CA LYS A 177 19.04 21.12 -21.87
C LYS A 177 19.07 22.03 -23.11
N ARG A 178 17.90 22.51 -23.57
CA ARG A 178 17.81 23.48 -24.70
C ARG A 178 18.48 24.79 -24.36
N LYS A 179 18.24 25.37 -23.16
CA LYS A 179 18.88 26.60 -22.70
C LYS A 179 20.40 26.45 -22.60
N GLN A 180 20.87 25.33 -22.09
CA GLN A 180 22.30 25.02 -21.96
C GLN A 180 22.99 24.89 -23.33
N ALA A 181 22.34 24.26 -24.32
CA ALA A 181 22.83 24.17 -25.68
C ALA A 181 22.89 25.57 -26.38
N GLN A 182 21.88 26.41 -26.14
CA GLN A 182 21.85 27.76 -26.68
C GLN A 182 22.96 28.65 -26.10
N VAL A 183 23.21 28.58 -24.79
CA VAL A 183 24.34 29.28 -24.16
C VAL A 183 25.67 28.79 -24.72
N SER A 184 25.85 27.48 -24.92
CA SER A 184 27.08 26.95 -25.51
C SER A 184 27.31 27.41 -26.95
N LEU A 185 26.23 27.58 -27.72
CA LEU A 185 26.32 28.12 -29.08
C LEU A 185 26.76 29.59 -29.08
N LEU A 186 26.14 30.43 -28.26
CA LEU A 186 26.49 31.83 -28.11
C LEU A 186 27.95 32.07 -27.68
N LEU A 187 28.45 31.23 -26.76
CA LEU A 187 29.85 31.27 -26.35
C LEU A 187 30.82 30.95 -27.49
N LYS A 188 30.46 30.00 -28.34
CA LYS A 188 31.27 29.66 -29.55
C LYS A 188 31.27 30.79 -30.58
N GLU A 189 30.12 31.45 -30.77
CA GLU A 189 30.04 32.61 -31.68
C GLU A 189 30.88 33.78 -31.17
N LEU A 190 30.85 34.01 -29.85
CA LEU A 190 31.72 35.03 -29.22
C LEU A 190 33.21 34.73 -29.40
N ASP A 191 33.64 33.50 -29.17
CA ASP A 191 35.05 33.05 -29.36
C ASP A 191 35.51 33.16 -30.81
N LEU A 192 34.60 33.01 -31.78
CA LEU A 192 34.89 33.23 -33.19
C LEU A 192 35.07 34.72 -33.52
N LEU A 193 34.19 35.59 -33.01
CA LEU A 193 34.27 37.04 -33.21
C LEU A 193 35.51 37.64 -32.57
N GLU A 194 35.95 37.16 -31.42
CA GLU A 194 37.21 37.58 -30.79
C GLU A 194 38.47 37.19 -31.58
N LYS A 195 38.41 36.17 -32.42
CA LYS A 195 39.53 35.73 -33.26
C LYS A 195 39.62 36.44 -34.61
N GLU A 196 38.57 37.16 -34.99
CA GLU A 196 38.52 37.96 -36.23
C GLU A 196 38.92 39.43 -36.01
N LEU A 197 39.12 39.84 -34.76
CA LEU A 197 39.65 41.17 -34.35
C LEU A 197 41.15 41.10 -34.10
#